data_a5ac69c1c4b4f3b6380defd35b6b6dc8
#
_entry.id   a5ac69c1c4b4f3b6380defd35b6b6dc8
#
_cell.length_a   1.000
_cell.length_b   1.000
_cell.length_c   1.000
_cell.angle_alpha   90.00
_cell.angle_beta   90.00
_cell.angle_gamma   90.00
#
_symmetry.space_group_name_H-M   'P 1'
#
loop_
_entity.id
_entity.type
_entity.pdbx_description
1 polymer ?
#
loop_
_entity_poly.entity_id
_entity_poly.type
_entity_poly.pdbx_seq_one_letter_code
_entity_poly.pdbx_strand_id
1 'polypeptide(L)'
;MDSRIPVTVLTGFLGSGKTTLLNRILSENHGRRIAVIENEFGEVGVDNELVINADEEVFEMNNGCICCTVRGDLIRILGQLLKRRNRFDYILVETTGLADPGPVAQTFIVDDEVKEAFRLDGIVTLVDAHHVERHLDTSEDCRKQVAFADVILLNKTDLCTDEAVASMERRLRAMNAAARIHRTERAVLPLEHLLHIHAFDLAAKLAQDADFLVEELPFEWGGLYRLPAGIGELVLQPGPDPTMDLVAFAGIPGSAGPDTLHEARIEALRRFSQPPVTLEPGGSLLPGPHRYRLALDASGPSRFLLRVAEPTDLLLYTQHRPEEFGAVLGGFGRGSLEPTASQDFGGPGHEHDASVSSVGIEDLAELDAKRLNAWLGELLQTRGEDLFRCKGILNFRGSSKRVVFQGVHMLLESNADRAWRPGETRFNRLVFIGRNLDREALVTGFRSCHAG
;
A
#
# COMPACT_ATOMS: atom_id res chain seq x y z
N MET A 1 -17.90 -21.32 -7.71
CA MET A 1 -17.16 -20.34 -8.53
C MET A 1 -18.05 -19.11 -8.68
N ASP A 2 -17.52 -17.92 -8.57
CA ASP A 2 -18.26 -16.68 -8.80
C ASP A 2 -18.67 -16.62 -10.29
N SER A 3 -19.96 -16.48 -10.55
CA SER A 3 -20.53 -16.48 -11.91
C SER A 3 -20.58 -15.07 -12.52
N ARG A 4 -20.15 -14.05 -11.78
CA ARG A 4 -20.12 -12.66 -12.22
C ARG A 4 -18.99 -12.45 -13.23
N ILE A 5 -19.25 -11.59 -14.20
CA ILE A 5 -18.26 -11.24 -15.23
C ILE A 5 -17.22 -10.29 -14.62
N PRO A 6 -15.93 -10.62 -14.69
CA PRO A 6 -14.87 -9.76 -14.17
C PRO A 6 -14.67 -8.52 -15.06
N VAL A 7 -14.41 -7.38 -14.41
CA VAL A 7 -14.17 -6.09 -15.06
C VAL A 7 -12.86 -5.51 -14.55
N THR A 8 -11.93 -5.20 -15.44
CA THR A 8 -10.72 -4.43 -15.12
C THR A 8 -10.86 -3.01 -15.62
N VAL A 9 -10.57 -2.04 -14.77
CA VAL A 9 -10.48 -0.63 -15.12
C VAL A 9 -9.05 -0.31 -15.50
N LEU A 10 -8.86 0.19 -16.71
CA LEU A 10 -7.59 0.65 -17.25
C LEU A 10 -7.54 2.18 -17.18
N THR A 11 -6.61 2.72 -16.44
CA THR A 11 -6.43 4.16 -16.26
C THR A 11 -4.96 4.56 -16.41
N GLY A 12 -4.68 5.84 -16.30
CA GLY A 12 -3.33 6.40 -16.39
C GLY A 12 -3.33 7.72 -17.14
N PHE A 13 -2.39 8.59 -16.83
CA PHE A 13 -2.31 9.93 -17.38
C PHE A 13 -2.14 9.95 -18.91
N LEU A 14 -2.37 11.11 -19.52
CA LEU A 14 -2.24 11.29 -20.97
C LEU A 14 -0.85 10.83 -21.46
N GLY A 15 -0.82 10.05 -22.55
CA GLY A 15 0.42 9.57 -23.14
C GLY A 15 1.12 8.44 -22.38
N SER A 16 0.58 7.89 -21.30
CA SER A 16 1.19 6.79 -20.51
C SER A 16 1.28 5.45 -21.28
N GLY A 17 0.48 5.27 -22.33
CA GLY A 17 0.47 4.07 -23.18
C GLY A 17 -0.76 3.18 -23.02
N LYS A 18 -1.90 3.72 -22.55
CA LYS A 18 -3.17 2.98 -22.38
C LYS A 18 -3.62 2.32 -23.68
N THR A 19 -3.75 3.10 -24.76
CA THR A 19 -4.15 2.61 -26.08
C THR A 19 -3.16 1.56 -26.62
N THR A 20 -1.85 1.71 -26.34
CA THR A 20 -0.84 0.69 -26.71
C THR A 20 -1.09 -0.63 -25.98
N LEU A 21 -1.38 -0.57 -24.68
CA LEU A 21 -1.70 -1.75 -23.89
C LEU A 21 -3.01 -2.39 -24.36
N LEU A 22 -4.04 -1.58 -24.60
CA LEU A 22 -5.34 -2.05 -25.06
C LEU A 22 -5.21 -2.78 -26.40
N ASN A 23 -4.58 -2.16 -27.40
CA ASN A 23 -4.30 -2.78 -28.69
C ASN A 23 -3.53 -4.09 -28.57
N ARG A 24 -2.58 -4.16 -27.65
CA ARG A 24 -1.84 -5.39 -27.38
C ARG A 24 -2.75 -6.47 -26.80
N ILE A 25 -3.56 -6.16 -25.79
CA ILE A 25 -4.53 -7.10 -25.19
C ILE A 25 -5.44 -7.65 -26.30
N LEU A 26 -6.01 -6.78 -27.14
CA LEU A 26 -6.92 -7.16 -28.20
C LEU A 26 -6.26 -7.95 -29.35
N SER A 27 -4.97 -7.78 -29.58
CA SER A 27 -4.23 -8.47 -30.64
C SER A 27 -3.61 -9.81 -30.21
N GLU A 28 -3.41 -10.05 -28.92
CA GLU A 28 -2.86 -11.30 -28.41
C GLU A 28 -3.92 -12.41 -28.40
N ASN A 29 -3.54 -13.62 -28.80
CA ASN A 29 -4.44 -14.77 -28.73
C ASN A 29 -4.45 -15.35 -27.29
N HIS A 30 -5.27 -14.78 -26.44
CA HIS A 30 -5.42 -15.18 -25.03
C HIS A 30 -6.61 -16.15 -24.79
N GLY A 31 -7.34 -16.52 -25.85
CA GLY A 31 -8.45 -17.48 -25.78
C GLY A 31 -9.67 -16.98 -24.99
N ARG A 32 -9.81 -15.66 -24.79
CA ARG A 32 -10.91 -15.02 -24.07
C ARG A 32 -11.66 -14.07 -24.98
N ARG A 33 -12.93 -13.88 -24.72
CA ARG A 33 -13.77 -12.91 -25.42
C ARG A 33 -13.90 -11.68 -24.52
N ILE A 34 -13.24 -10.59 -24.90
CA ILE A 34 -13.17 -9.36 -24.11
C ILE A 34 -14.08 -8.32 -24.75
N ALA A 35 -14.98 -7.72 -23.94
CA ALA A 35 -15.67 -6.50 -24.34
C ALA A 35 -14.88 -5.29 -23.81
N VAL A 36 -14.73 -4.26 -24.62
CA VAL A 36 -14.04 -3.03 -24.26
C VAL A 36 -15.05 -1.89 -24.19
N ILE A 37 -14.99 -1.14 -23.09
CA ILE A 37 -15.73 0.12 -22.92
C ILE A 37 -14.69 1.24 -22.90
N GLU A 38 -14.70 2.07 -23.93
CA GLU A 38 -13.82 3.23 -24.05
C GLU A 38 -14.56 4.50 -23.63
N ASN A 39 -13.89 5.34 -22.84
CA ASN A 39 -14.36 6.66 -22.46
C ASN A 39 -13.45 7.71 -23.10
N GLU A 40 -13.86 8.28 -24.22
CA GLU A 40 -13.06 9.24 -24.96
C GLU A 40 -13.49 10.69 -24.73
N PHE A 41 -12.50 11.59 -24.65
CA PHE A 41 -12.70 13.03 -24.51
C PHE A 41 -12.45 13.69 -25.89
N GLY A 42 -13.51 13.92 -26.68
CA GLY A 42 -13.35 14.59 -27.99
C GLY A 42 -14.58 14.50 -28.90
N GLU A 43 -14.74 15.48 -29.80
CA GLU A 43 -15.84 15.53 -30.78
C GLU A 43 -15.69 14.52 -31.93
N VAL A 44 -14.55 13.85 -32.04
CA VAL A 44 -14.25 12.85 -33.08
C VAL A 44 -13.35 11.77 -32.49
N GLY A 45 -13.81 10.53 -32.44
CA GLY A 45 -13.06 9.36 -32.01
C GLY A 45 -11.86 9.09 -32.92
N VAL A 46 -10.73 9.69 -32.63
CA VAL A 46 -9.49 9.50 -33.39
C VAL A 46 -8.84 8.15 -33.06
N ASP A 47 -9.13 7.61 -31.86
CA ASP A 47 -8.52 6.36 -31.40
C ASP A 47 -9.21 5.10 -31.94
N ASN A 48 -10.47 5.20 -32.40
CA ASN A 48 -11.17 4.08 -33.09
C ASN A 48 -10.46 3.55 -34.33
N GLU A 49 -9.68 4.40 -35.03
CA GLU A 49 -8.87 3.95 -36.16
C GLU A 49 -7.59 3.23 -35.74
N LEU A 50 -7.22 3.31 -34.44
CA LEU A 50 -6.02 2.70 -33.87
C LEU A 50 -6.29 1.32 -33.24
N VAL A 51 -7.56 0.98 -32.98
CA VAL A 51 -7.96 -0.35 -32.46
C VAL A 51 -8.02 -1.33 -33.61
N ILE A 52 -7.06 -2.24 -33.67
CA ILE A 52 -6.88 -3.19 -34.78
C ILE A 52 -7.79 -4.40 -34.59
N ASN A 53 -8.76 -4.58 -35.50
CA ASN A 53 -9.49 -5.81 -35.83
C ASN A 53 -9.39 -6.97 -34.81
N ALA A 54 -10.33 -7.02 -33.88
CA ALA A 54 -10.67 -8.24 -33.19
C ALA A 54 -12.15 -8.52 -33.41
N ASP A 55 -12.56 -9.79 -33.36
CA ASP A 55 -13.99 -10.20 -33.28
C ASP A 55 -14.64 -9.70 -31.97
N GLU A 56 -14.16 -8.61 -31.41
CA GLU A 56 -14.48 -8.03 -30.11
C GLU A 56 -15.38 -6.80 -30.29
N GLU A 57 -16.40 -6.69 -29.42
CA GLU A 57 -17.31 -5.56 -29.48
C GLU A 57 -16.74 -4.40 -28.66
N VAL A 58 -16.45 -3.26 -29.31
CA VAL A 58 -16.05 -2.00 -28.65
C VAL A 58 -17.28 -1.14 -28.44
N PHE A 59 -17.45 -0.60 -27.25
CA PHE A 59 -18.57 0.26 -26.86
C PHE A 59 -18.04 1.61 -26.39
N GLU A 60 -18.52 2.69 -27.03
CA GLU A 60 -18.14 4.05 -26.66
C GLU A 60 -19.11 4.65 -25.66
N MET A 61 -18.57 5.39 -24.68
CA MET A 61 -19.36 6.24 -23.79
C MET A 61 -19.49 7.64 -24.38
N ASN A 62 -20.71 8.17 -24.42
CA ASN A 62 -20.97 9.52 -24.94
C ASN A 62 -20.48 10.59 -23.96
N ASN A 63 -19.85 11.62 -24.49
CA ASN A 63 -19.29 12.75 -23.75
C ASN A 63 -20.33 13.55 -22.97
N GLY A 64 -20.22 13.59 -21.66
CA GLY A 64 -20.95 14.47 -20.77
C GLY A 64 -20.12 14.81 -19.52
N CYS A 65 -20.42 15.90 -18.81
CA CYS A 65 -19.66 16.38 -17.63
C CYS A 65 -19.24 15.30 -16.66
N ILE A 66 -17.99 15.38 -16.27
CA ILE A 66 -17.08 14.38 -15.71
C ILE A 66 -17.55 13.58 -14.47
N CYS A 67 -18.55 14.00 -13.69
CA CYS A 67 -18.83 13.31 -12.42
C CYS A 67 -20.13 12.49 -12.38
N CYS A 68 -21.23 12.97 -12.96
CA CYS A 68 -22.53 12.30 -12.85
C CYS A 68 -22.91 11.52 -14.13
N THR A 69 -22.40 11.93 -15.29
CA THR A 69 -22.77 11.37 -16.59
C THR A 69 -22.00 10.07 -16.86
N VAL A 70 -20.71 10.01 -16.51
CA VAL A 70 -19.86 8.81 -16.72
C VAL A 70 -20.43 7.58 -16.01
N ARG A 71 -20.90 7.73 -14.76
CA ARG A 71 -21.50 6.62 -14.01
C ARG A 71 -22.79 6.13 -14.62
N GLY A 72 -23.69 7.06 -15.02
CA GLY A 72 -24.96 6.71 -15.65
C GLY A 72 -24.77 6.01 -17.01
N ASP A 73 -23.83 6.50 -17.82
CA ASP A 73 -23.51 5.90 -19.11
C ASP A 73 -22.85 4.52 -18.94
N LEU A 74 -21.94 4.36 -17.98
CA LEU A 74 -21.34 3.07 -17.68
C LEU A 74 -22.42 2.04 -17.27
N ILE A 75 -23.34 2.38 -16.36
CA ILE A 75 -24.43 1.51 -15.94
C ILE A 75 -25.29 1.13 -17.16
N ARG A 76 -25.63 2.09 -18.02
CA ARG A 76 -26.42 1.86 -19.24
C ARG A 76 -25.72 0.89 -20.20
N ILE A 77 -24.40 1.04 -20.42
CA ILE A 77 -23.61 0.16 -21.30
C ILE A 77 -23.49 -1.23 -20.68
N LEU A 78 -23.19 -1.33 -19.39
CA LEU A 78 -23.14 -2.61 -18.67
C LEU A 78 -24.49 -3.34 -18.75
N GLY A 79 -25.61 -2.63 -18.61
CA GLY A 79 -26.95 -3.20 -18.81
C GLY A 79 -27.20 -3.70 -20.25
N GLN A 80 -26.64 -3.04 -21.27
CA GLN A 80 -26.71 -3.52 -22.67
C GLN A 80 -25.81 -4.78 -22.86
N LEU A 81 -24.63 -4.77 -22.28
CA LEU A 81 -23.72 -5.91 -22.30
C LEU A 81 -24.33 -7.12 -21.60
N LEU A 82 -25.03 -6.92 -20.50
CA LEU A 82 -25.70 -8.00 -19.77
C LEU A 82 -26.71 -8.78 -20.66
N LYS A 83 -27.40 -8.09 -21.57
CA LYS A 83 -28.30 -8.72 -22.54
C LYS A 83 -27.56 -9.61 -23.54
N ARG A 84 -26.25 -9.48 -23.66
CA ARG A 84 -25.35 -10.20 -24.56
C ARG A 84 -24.28 -11.01 -23.84
N ARG A 85 -24.48 -11.29 -22.53
CA ARG A 85 -23.50 -11.93 -21.65
C ARG A 85 -22.85 -13.21 -22.19
N ASN A 86 -23.48 -13.88 -23.14
CA ASN A 86 -22.94 -15.10 -23.76
C ASN A 86 -21.81 -14.82 -24.78
N ARG A 87 -21.55 -13.57 -25.13
CA ARG A 87 -20.55 -13.18 -26.13
C ARG A 87 -19.18 -12.86 -25.57
N PHE A 88 -19.07 -12.57 -24.27
CA PHE A 88 -17.81 -12.19 -23.63
C PHE A 88 -17.66 -12.81 -22.24
N ASP A 89 -16.43 -12.98 -21.85
CA ASP A 89 -16.04 -13.60 -20.58
C ASP A 89 -15.36 -12.57 -19.66
N TYR A 90 -15.02 -11.39 -20.19
CA TYR A 90 -14.28 -10.34 -19.51
C TYR A 90 -14.63 -8.96 -20.07
N ILE A 91 -14.51 -7.93 -19.24
CA ILE A 91 -14.70 -6.54 -19.67
C ILE A 91 -13.47 -5.73 -19.28
N LEU A 92 -13.02 -4.87 -20.20
CA LEU A 92 -12.07 -3.79 -19.95
C LEU A 92 -12.79 -2.46 -20.05
N VAL A 93 -12.60 -1.60 -19.06
CA VAL A 93 -13.11 -0.21 -19.06
C VAL A 93 -11.90 0.71 -19.13
N GLU A 94 -11.65 1.34 -20.25
CA GLU A 94 -10.63 2.38 -20.37
C GLU A 94 -11.19 3.72 -19.93
N THR A 95 -10.49 4.42 -19.03
CA THR A 95 -10.83 5.79 -18.64
C THR A 95 -9.98 6.80 -19.41
N THR A 96 -10.48 8.02 -19.58
CA THR A 96 -9.68 9.12 -20.15
C THR A 96 -8.44 9.38 -19.30
N GLY A 97 -7.40 9.98 -19.92
CA GLY A 97 -6.14 10.29 -19.24
C GLY A 97 -6.23 11.29 -18.08
N LEU A 98 -7.36 11.99 -17.95
CA LEU A 98 -7.63 12.96 -16.89
C LEU A 98 -8.77 12.52 -15.94
N ALA A 99 -9.23 11.26 -16.04
CA ALA A 99 -10.35 10.79 -15.23
C ALA A 99 -9.88 10.29 -13.86
N ASP A 100 -10.67 10.62 -12.84
CA ASP A 100 -10.64 9.97 -11.53
C ASP A 100 -11.27 8.57 -11.68
N PRO A 101 -10.55 7.48 -11.39
CA PRO A 101 -11.10 6.13 -11.50
C PRO A 101 -12.07 5.77 -10.36
N GLY A 102 -12.13 6.58 -9.31
CA GLY A 102 -12.96 6.34 -8.12
C GLY A 102 -14.46 6.15 -8.46
N PRO A 103 -15.11 7.07 -9.17
CA PRO A 103 -16.52 6.95 -9.56
C PRO A 103 -16.82 5.70 -10.41
N VAL A 104 -15.88 5.30 -11.28
CA VAL A 104 -16.00 4.06 -12.07
C VAL A 104 -15.97 2.84 -11.14
N ALA A 105 -15.01 2.78 -10.22
CA ALA A 105 -14.90 1.69 -9.25
C ALA A 105 -16.13 1.61 -8.32
N GLN A 106 -16.65 2.76 -7.88
CA GLN A 106 -17.86 2.83 -7.04
C GLN A 106 -19.09 2.24 -7.71
N THR A 107 -19.22 2.33 -9.04
CA THR A 107 -20.35 1.77 -9.78
C THR A 107 -20.53 0.27 -9.50
N PHE A 108 -19.42 -0.47 -9.40
CA PHE A 108 -19.45 -1.92 -9.14
C PHE A 108 -19.76 -2.29 -7.67
N ILE A 109 -19.78 -1.30 -6.77
CA ILE A 109 -20.04 -1.51 -5.34
C ILE A 109 -21.48 -1.07 -4.99
N VAL A 110 -21.97 0.01 -5.59
CA VAL A 110 -23.20 0.69 -5.18
C VAL A 110 -24.42 0.25 -5.98
N ASP A 111 -24.26 -0.02 -7.27
CA ASP A 111 -25.38 -0.39 -8.13
C ASP A 111 -25.70 -1.88 -8.00
N ASP A 112 -26.92 -2.20 -7.56
CA ASP A 112 -27.32 -3.58 -7.26
C ASP A 112 -27.34 -4.46 -8.51
N GLU A 113 -27.83 -3.96 -9.66
CA GLU A 113 -27.86 -4.72 -10.90
C GLU A 113 -26.46 -5.01 -11.44
N VAL A 114 -25.56 -4.01 -11.35
CA VAL A 114 -24.16 -4.15 -11.73
C VAL A 114 -23.45 -5.15 -10.80
N LYS A 115 -23.64 -5.04 -9.49
CA LYS A 115 -23.01 -5.88 -8.47
C LYS A 115 -23.41 -7.35 -8.57
N GLU A 116 -24.65 -7.65 -8.98
CA GLU A 116 -25.13 -9.02 -9.18
C GLU A 116 -24.52 -9.69 -10.43
N ALA A 117 -24.28 -8.92 -11.48
CA ALA A 117 -23.86 -9.44 -12.79
C ALA A 117 -22.35 -9.35 -13.02
N PHE A 118 -21.71 -8.33 -12.46
CA PHE A 118 -20.31 -8.01 -12.67
C PHE A 118 -19.55 -7.93 -11.35
N ARG A 119 -18.24 -8.10 -11.42
CA ARG A 119 -17.33 -7.84 -10.30
C ARG A 119 -16.13 -7.04 -10.76
N LEU A 120 -15.78 -6.02 -10.00
CA LEU A 120 -14.52 -5.32 -10.24
C LEU A 120 -13.36 -6.27 -9.93
N ASP A 121 -12.55 -6.55 -10.95
CA ASP A 121 -11.40 -7.44 -10.84
C ASP A 121 -10.17 -6.68 -10.35
N GLY A 122 -9.95 -5.49 -10.86
CA GLY A 122 -8.88 -4.61 -10.42
C GLY A 122 -8.80 -3.31 -11.22
N ILE A 123 -7.97 -2.40 -10.74
CA ILE A 123 -7.63 -1.13 -11.40
C ILE A 123 -6.16 -1.20 -11.81
N VAL A 124 -5.90 -1.11 -13.12
CA VAL A 124 -4.58 -1.08 -13.71
C VAL A 124 -4.26 0.34 -14.13
N THR A 125 -3.19 0.91 -13.56
CA THR A 125 -2.77 2.28 -13.85
C THR A 125 -1.46 2.28 -14.62
N LEU A 126 -1.45 2.89 -15.82
CA LEU A 126 -0.22 3.11 -16.57
C LEU A 126 0.42 4.43 -16.15
N VAL A 127 1.71 4.37 -15.86
CA VAL A 127 2.51 5.50 -15.44
C VAL A 127 3.70 5.65 -16.40
N ASP A 128 3.83 6.81 -17.03
CA ASP A 128 4.98 7.14 -17.88
C ASP A 128 6.19 7.49 -17.01
N ALA A 129 7.17 6.59 -16.91
CA ALA A 129 8.35 6.76 -16.07
C ALA A 129 9.15 8.03 -16.38
N HIS A 130 9.11 8.49 -17.64
CA HIS A 130 9.87 9.66 -18.07
C HIS A 130 9.23 10.99 -17.73
N HIS A 131 7.88 11.05 -17.68
CA HIS A 131 7.17 12.32 -17.52
C HIS A 131 6.36 12.43 -16.21
N VAL A 132 6.14 11.31 -15.50
CA VAL A 132 5.19 11.28 -14.38
C VAL A 132 5.60 12.16 -13.21
N GLU A 133 6.88 12.35 -12.94
CA GLU A 133 7.35 13.15 -11.81
C GLU A 133 6.70 14.55 -11.81
N ARG A 134 6.74 15.22 -12.95
CA ARG A 134 6.08 16.52 -13.12
C ARG A 134 4.57 16.47 -12.96
N HIS A 135 3.93 15.38 -13.41
CA HIS A 135 2.48 15.24 -13.31
C HIS A 135 2.02 14.93 -11.89
N LEU A 136 2.78 14.15 -11.15
CA LEU A 136 2.50 13.91 -9.73
C LEU A 136 2.53 15.21 -8.92
N ASP A 137 3.41 16.15 -9.24
CA ASP A 137 3.50 17.44 -8.54
C ASP A 137 2.35 18.38 -8.87
N THR A 138 1.80 18.32 -10.08
CA THR A 138 0.87 19.31 -10.61
C THR A 138 -0.57 18.85 -10.82
N SER A 139 -0.82 17.53 -10.90
CA SER A 139 -2.14 16.98 -11.23
C SER A 139 -2.70 16.12 -10.11
N GLU A 140 -3.83 16.53 -9.56
CA GLU A 140 -4.58 15.72 -8.58
C GLU A 140 -5.10 14.42 -9.21
N ASP A 141 -5.54 14.45 -10.48
CA ASP A 141 -6.03 13.26 -11.17
C ASP A 141 -4.94 12.21 -11.34
N CYS A 142 -3.70 12.64 -11.66
CA CYS A 142 -2.55 11.73 -11.74
C CYS A 142 -2.29 11.04 -10.40
N ARG A 143 -2.33 11.79 -9.28
CA ARG A 143 -2.18 11.22 -7.93
C ARG A 143 -3.31 10.26 -7.57
N LYS A 144 -4.56 10.60 -7.89
CA LYS A 144 -5.71 9.71 -7.68
C LYS A 144 -5.58 8.42 -8.49
N GLN A 145 -5.18 8.50 -9.76
CA GLN A 145 -4.96 7.32 -10.59
C GLN A 145 -3.94 6.35 -9.96
N VAL A 146 -2.85 6.88 -9.40
CA VAL A 146 -1.87 6.08 -8.65
C VAL A 146 -2.46 5.52 -7.36
N ALA A 147 -3.19 6.35 -6.59
CA ALA A 147 -3.78 5.95 -5.31
C ALA A 147 -4.83 4.83 -5.46
N PHE A 148 -5.60 4.84 -6.54
CA PHE A 148 -6.61 3.81 -6.81
C PHE A 148 -6.05 2.53 -7.42
N ALA A 149 -4.82 2.51 -7.90
CA ALA A 149 -4.24 1.37 -8.59
C ALA A 149 -4.18 0.11 -7.72
N ASP A 150 -4.48 -1.04 -8.32
CA ASP A 150 -4.12 -2.36 -7.81
C ASP A 150 -2.83 -2.88 -8.46
N VAL A 151 -2.64 -2.48 -9.72
CA VAL A 151 -1.43 -2.75 -10.49
C VAL A 151 -0.98 -1.45 -11.14
N ILE A 152 0.27 -1.11 -10.97
CA ILE A 152 0.92 0.02 -11.65
C ILE A 152 1.87 -0.54 -12.69
N LEU A 153 1.68 -0.15 -13.95
CA LEU A 153 2.66 -0.37 -15.00
C LEU A 153 3.51 0.88 -15.11
N LEU A 154 4.71 0.84 -14.53
CA LEU A 154 5.71 1.87 -14.70
C LEU A 154 6.34 1.67 -16.10
N ASN A 155 5.74 2.34 -17.08
CA ASN A 155 5.99 2.15 -18.50
C ASN A 155 7.04 3.13 -19.02
N LYS A 156 7.62 2.82 -20.18
CA LYS A 156 8.68 3.59 -20.86
C LYS A 156 9.98 3.68 -20.04
N THR A 157 10.29 2.61 -19.29
CA THR A 157 11.52 2.54 -18.49
C THR A 157 12.79 2.57 -19.36
N ASP A 158 12.67 2.20 -20.64
CA ASP A 158 13.70 2.34 -21.65
C ASP A 158 14.16 3.78 -21.95
N LEU A 159 13.36 4.79 -21.53
CA LEU A 159 13.68 6.21 -21.69
C LEU A 159 14.34 6.83 -20.45
N CYS A 160 14.57 6.05 -19.39
CA CYS A 160 15.08 6.53 -18.12
C CYS A 160 16.33 5.75 -17.68
N THR A 161 17.13 6.32 -16.77
CA THR A 161 18.19 5.55 -16.10
C THR A 161 17.61 4.64 -15.03
N ASP A 162 18.32 3.57 -14.69
CA ASP A 162 17.89 2.63 -13.64
C ASP A 162 17.66 3.33 -12.29
N GLU A 163 18.49 4.32 -11.96
CA GLU A 163 18.36 5.11 -10.73
C GLU A 163 17.08 5.96 -10.73
N ALA A 164 16.74 6.59 -11.86
CA ALA A 164 15.52 7.37 -12.00
C ALA A 164 14.28 6.46 -11.90
N VAL A 165 14.31 5.29 -12.53
CA VAL A 165 13.23 4.28 -12.44
C VAL A 165 13.07 3.81 -10.99
N ALA A 166 14.17 3.51 -10.29
CA ALA A 166 14.12 3.07 -8.90
C ALA A 166 13.60 4.18 -7.96
N SER A 167 14.00 5.44 -8.18
CA SER A 167 13.48 6.59 -7.43
C SER A 167 11.98 6.74 -7.64
N MET A 168 11.52 6.68 -8.89
CA MET A 168 10.10 6.78 -9.22
C MET A 168 9.29 5.62 -8.60
N GLU A 169 9.83 4.40 -8.64
CA GLU A 169 9.17 3.25 -8.02
C GLU A 169 9.00 3.45 -6.51
N ARG A 170 10.03 3.98 -5.81
CA ARG A 170 9.91 4.33 -4.38
C ARG A 170 8.81 5.36 -4.14
N ARG A 171 8.77 6.42 -4.94
CA ARG A 171 7.73 7.46 -4.83
C ARG A 171 6.32 6.90 -5.01
N LEU A 172 6.12 6.05 -6.02
CA LEU A 172 4.83 5.40 -6.27
C LEU A 172 4.42 4.47 -5.12
N ARG A 173 5.37 3.74 -4.52
CA ARG A 173 5.12 2.91 -3.33
C ARG A 173 4.74 3.73 -2.11
N ALA A 174 5.38 4.88 -1.89
CA ALA A 174 5.01 5.78 -0.80
C ALA A 174 3.58 6.31 -0.94
N MET A 175 3.11 6.54 -2.18
CA MET A 175 1.74 6.96 -2.46
C MET A 175 0.73 5.80 -2.35
N ASN A 176 1.10 4.61 -2.81
CA ASN A 176 0.24 3.43 -2.82
C ASN A 176 1.05 2.16 -2.54
N ALA A 177 1.23 1.85 -1.25
CA ALA A 177 1.93 0.64 -0.81
C ALA A 177 1.21 -0.66 -1.18
N ALA A 178 -0.11 -0.62 -1.45
CA ALA A 178 -0.90 -1.80 -1.79
C ALA A 178 -0.86 -2.17 -3.27
N ALA A 179 -0.32 -1.33 -4.15
CA ALA A 179 -0.23 -1.61 -5.58
C ALA A 179 0.97 -2.50 -5.92
N ARG A 180 0.77 -3.44 -6.84
CA ARG A 180 1.90 -4.16 -7.48
C ARG A 180 2.48 -3.30 -8.58
N ILE A 181 3.78 -3.05 -8.54
CA ILE A 181 4.47 -2.25 -9.57
C ILE A 181 5.25 -3.18 -10.49
N HIS A 182 5.00 -3.04 -11.79
CA HIS A 182 5.73 -3.73 -12.85
C HIS A 182 6.42 -2.72 -13.76
N ARG A 183 7.72 -2.85 -13.94
CA ARG A 183 8.49 -2.08 -14.93
C ARG A 183 8.19 -2.62 -16.31
N THR A 184 7.86 -1.75 -17.25
CA THR A 184 7.50 -2.15 -18.61
C THR A 184 8.09 -1.21 -19.66
N GLU A 185 8.30 -1.77 -20.85
CA GLU A 185 8.61 -1.06 -22.06
C GLU A 185 7.49 -1.33 -23.06
N ARG A 186 6.96 -0.28 -23.70
CA ARG A 186 5.84 -0.38 -24.65
C ARG A 186 4.63 -1.16 -24.08
N ALA A 187 4.42 -1.06 -22.78
CA ALA A 187 3.37 -1.79 -22.03
C ALA A 187 3.44 -3.33 -22.18
N VAL A 188 4.63 -3.90 -22.41
CA VAL A 188 4.80 -5.35 -22.56
C VAL A 188 4.85 -6.03 -21.19
N LEU A 189 3.84 -6.85 -20.89
CA LEU A 189 3.71 -7.63 -19.65
C LEU A 189 2.84 -8.86 -19.93
N PRO A 190 3.06 -10.02 -19.29
CA PRO A 190 2.15 -11.16 -19.39
C PRO A 190 0.72 -10.79 -18.94
N LEU A 191 -0.28 -11.20 -19.73
CA LEU A 191 -1.69 -10.81 -19.47
C LEU A 191 -2.24 -11.30 -18.13
N GLU A 192 -1.67 -12.33 -17.55
CA GLU A 192 -2.00 -12.85 -16.21
C GLU A 192 -1.74 -11.83 -15.08
N HIS A 193 -0.90 -10.83 -15.33
CA HIS A 193 -0.69 -9.71 -14.40
C HIS A 193 -1.72 -8.58 -14.55
N LEU A 194 -2.51 -8.62 -15.61
CA LEU A 194 -3.48 -7.58 -15.98
C LEU A 194 -4.93 -8.04 -15.87
N LEU A 195 -5.17 -9.34 -16.09
CA LEU A 195 -6.49 -9.96 -16.09
C LEU A 195 -6.57 -10.99 -14.97
N HIS A 196 -7.74 -11.11 -14.35
CA HIS A 196 -7.96 -11.97 -13.17
C HIS A 196 -7.03 -11.61 -12.00
N ILE A 197 -6.85 -10.32 -11.78
CA ILE A 197 -6.03 -9.77 -10.71
C ILE A 197 -6.63 -10.12 -9.34
N HIS A 198 -7.96 -10.31 -9.29
CA HIS A 198 -8.73 -10.59 -8.06
C HIS A 198 -8.48 -9.55 -6.96
N ALA A 199 -8.24 -8.30 -7.34
CA ALA A 199 -7.85 -7.25 -6.41
C ALA A 199 -8.93 -6.90 -5.39
N PHE A 200 -10.19 -7.18 -5.73
CA PHE A 200 -11.36 -7.00 -4.88
C PHE A 200 -11.84 -8.32 -4.24
N ASP A 201 -11.24 -9.45 -4.63
CA ASP A 201 -11.35 -10.72 -3.90
C ASP A 201 -10.10 -10.91 -3.04
N LEU A 202 -10.09 -10.20 -1.91
CA LEU A 202 -8.95 -10.18 -1.01
C LEU A 202 -8.64 -11.58 -0.44
N ALA A 203 -9.63 -12.46 -0.36
CA ALA A 203 -9.46 -13.83 0.09
C ALA A 203 -8.66 -14.67 -0.93
N ALA A 204 -9.00 -14.57 -2.22
CA ALA A 204 -8.26 -15.24 -3.28
C ALA A 204 -6.84 -14.67 -3.40
N LYS A 205 -6.69 -13.35 -3.25
CA LYS A 205 -5.39 -12.67 -3.36
C LYS A 205 -4.43 -13.04 -2.23
N LEU A 206 -4.91 -13.17 -1.00
CA LEU A 206 -4.10 -13.62 0.14
C LEU A 206 -3.74 -15.11 0.07
N ALA A 207 -4.52 -15.91 -0.64
CA ALA A 207 -4.17 -17.30 -0.90
C ALA A 207 -3.02 -17.44 -1.92
N GLN A 208 -2.87 -16.45 -2.81
CA GLN A 208 -1.82 -16.42 -3.84
C GLN A 208 -0.56 -15.66 -3.38
N ASP A 209 -0.73 -14.69 -2.50
CA ASP A 209 0.34 -13.78 -2.08
C ASP A 209 0.12 -13.41 -0.61
N ALA A 210 0.86 -14.06 0.27
CA ALA A 210 0.78 -13.82 1.71
C ALA A 210 1.29 -12.40 2.09
N ASP A 211 2.12 -11.82 1.24
CA ASP A 211 2.75 -10.50 1.46
C ASP A 211 2.01 -9.35 0.74
N PHE A 212 0.83 -9.62 0.22
CA PHE A 212 0.03 -8.65 -0.57
C PHE A 212 -0.29 -7.34 0.15
N LEU A 213 -0.43 -7.35 1.48
CA LEU A 213 -0.47 -6.14 2.28
C LEU A 213 0.97 -5.89 2.74
N VAL A 214 1.73 -5.12 1.97
CA VAL A 214 3.11 -4.76 2.32
C VAL A 214 3.10 -4.15 3.71
N GLU A 215 3.84 -4.77 4.60
CA GLU A 215 4.07 -4.34 5.96
C GLU A 215 4.80 -2.99 5.91
N GLU A 216 4.11 -1.87 6.07
CA GLU A 216 4.76 -0.62 6.46
C GLU A 216 5.13 -0.74 7.92
N LEU A 217 6.29 -1.31 8.16
CA LEU A 217 6.83 -1.38 9.51
C LEU A 217 7.18 0.03 9.97
N PRO A 218 6.92 0.37 11.26
CA PRO A 218 7.29 1.67 11.81
C PRO A 218 8.82 1.79 12.02
N PHE A 219 9.59 0.89 11.44
CA PHE A 219 11.05 0.85 11.45
C PHE A 219 11.55 0.33 10.10
N GLU A 220 12.66 0.89 9.65
CA GLU A 220 13.30 0.53 8.38
C GLU A 220 14.47 -0.42 8.56
N TRP A 221 15.01 -0.51 9.79
CA TRP A 221 16.19 -1.29 10.06
C TRP A 221 16.11 -2.02 11.41
N GLY A 222 16.73 -3.20 11.45
CA GLY A 222 16.95 -3.97 12.67
C GLY A 222 18.37 -4.51 12.76
N GLY A 223 18.97 -4.47 13.96
CA GLY A 223 20.29 -4.99 14.24
C GLY A 223 20.33 -5.83 15.50
N LEU A 224 21.12 -6.91 15.45
CA LEU A 224 21.41 -7.77 16.59
C LEU A 224 22.83 -7.48 17.08
N TYR A 225 22.95 -7.10 18.34
CA TYR A 225 24.25 -6.79 18.98
C TYR A 225 24.51 -7.71 20.16
N ARG A 226 25.70 -8.24 20.27
CA ARG A 226 26.14 -8.97 21.45
C ARG A 226 26.87 -8.02 22.40
N LEU A 227 26.17 -7.60 23.47
CA LEU A 227 26.65 -6.59 24.40
C LEU A 227 27.09 -7.20 25.71
N PRO A 228 28.27 -6.79 26.28
CA PRO A 228 28.60 -7.06 27.66
C PRO A 228 27.81 -6.19 28.62
N ALA A 229 27.77 -6.53 29.90
CA ALA A 229 27.26 -5.63 30.93
C ALA A 229 28.08 -4.33 30.96
N GLY A 230 27.42 -3.21 31.18
CA GLY A 230 28.11 -1.91 31.24
C GLY A 230 27.29 -0.76 30.62
N ILE A 231 28.02 0.29 30.30
CA ILE A 231 27.44 1.49 29.68
C ILE A 231 28.08 1.66 28.29
N GLY A 232 27.21 1.72 27.28
CA GLY A 232 27.58 2.10 25.94
C GLY A 232 26.98 3.47 25.57
N GLU A 233 27.27 3.93 24.38
CA GLU A 233 26.83 5.19 23.85
C GLU A 233 26.35 4.99 22.42
N LEU A 234 25.11 5.45 22.13
CA LEU A 234 24.58 5.59 20.77
C LEU A 234 24.78 7.05 20.36
N VAL A 235 25.54 7.25 19.29
CA VAL A 235 25.83 8.58 18.73
C VAL A 235 25.16 8.70 17.39
N LEU A 236 24.39 9.78 17.19
CA LEU A 236 23.68 10.10 15.95
C LEU A 236 24.14 11.46 15.45
N GLN A 237 24.44 11.56 14.17
CA GLN A 237 24.68 12.85 13.50
C GLN A 237 23.33 13.51 13.16
N PRO A 238 23.31 14.83 12.87
CA PRO A 238 22.13 15.45 12.27
C PRO A 238 21.71 14.69 10.99
N GLY A 239 20.43 14.40 10.87
CA GLY A 239 19.87 13.61 9.79
C GLY A 239 18.65 14.29 9.14
N PRO A 240 17.91 13.57 8.29
CA PRO A 240 16.75 14.12 7.59
C PRO A 240 15.62 14.56 8.52
N ASP A 241 15.48 13.90 9.69
CA ASP A 241 14.45 14.21 10.68
C ASP A 241 15.02 14.74 11.98
N PRO A 242 14.29 15.60 12.72
CA PRO A 242 14.72 16.14 14.02
C PRO A 242 14.63 15.12 15.16
N THR A 243 14.07 13.93 14.89
CA THR A 243 13.93 12.84 15.88
C THR A 243 14.20 11.50 15.26
N MET A 244 14.59 10.51 16.09
CA MET A 244 14.73 9.10 15.73
C MET A 244 13.93 8.26 16.72
N ASP A 245 12.95 7.53 16.24
CA ASP A 245 12.26 6.55 17.07
C ASP A 245 12.98 5.19 17.02
N LEU A 246 13.09 4.55 18.17
CA LEU A 246 13.66 3.22 18.26
C LEU A 246 13.06 2.38 19.39
N VAL A 247 13.24 1.06 19.28
CA VAL A 247 13.02 0.10 20.36
C VAL A 247 14.26 -0.77 20.54
N ALA A 248 14.60 -1.08 21.79
CA ALA A 248 15.74 -1.90 22.16
C ALA A 248 15.32 -2.93 23.19
N PHE A 249 15.53 -4.22 22.95
CA PHE A 249 15.14 -5.29 23.87
C PHE A 249 16.02 -6.52 23.75
N ALA A 250 16.02 -7.34 24.80
CA ALA A 250 16.80 -8.57 24.81
C ALA A 250 16.23 -9.59 23.84
N GLY A 251 17.08 -10.17 23.02
CA GLY A 251 16.77 -11.31 22.15
C GLY A 251 16.64 -12.61 22.94
N ILE A 252 16.15 -13.65 22.28
CA ILE A 252 16.10 -15.00 22.86
C ILE A 252 17.56 -15.54 22.91
N PRO A 253 18.06 -15.97 24.07
CA PRO A 253 19.42 -16.48 24.19
C PRO A 253 19.67 -17.64 23.22
N GLY A 254 20.73 -17.54 22.43
CA GLY A 254 21.14 -18.58 21.48
C GLY A 254 20.56 -18.45 20.09
N SER A 255 19.68 -17.49 19.84
CA SER A 255 19.25 -17.12 18.49
C SER A 255 20.35 -16.29 17.82
N ALA A 256 20.83 -16.70 16.67
CA ALA A 256 21.87 -15.98 15.94
C ALA A 256 21.57 -16.01 14.44
N GLY A 257 21.39 -14.83 13.85
CA GLY A 257 21.24 -14.67 12.40
C GLY A 257 20.11 -13.75 11.97
N PRO A 258 19.98 -13.50 10.66
CA PRO A 258 18.93 -12.63 10.08
C PRO A 258 17.50 -13.12 10.40
N ASP A 259 17.30 -14.45 10.47
CA ASP A 259 15.98 -15.03 10.78
C ASP A 259 15.48 -14.58 12.16
N THR A 260 16.40 -14.37 13.13
CA THR A 260 16.04 -13.85 14.47
C THR A 260 15.43 -12.46 14.40
N LEU A 261 15.94 -11.58 13.52
CA LEU A 261 15.41 -10.23 13.32
C LEU A 261 14.04 -10.30 12.68
N HIS A 262 13.85 -11.17 11.68
CA HIS A 262 12.56 -11.35 11.04
C HIS A 262 11.51 -11.90 12.01
N GLU A 263 11.83 -12.87 12.82
CA GLU A 263 10.93 -13.44 13.83
C GLU A 263 10.58 -12.43 14.93
N ALA A 264 11.55 -11.62 15.38
CA ALA A 264 11.36 -10.63 16.43
C ALA A 264 10.64 -9.35 15.96
N ARG A 265 10.41 -9.18 14.64
CA ARG A 265 9.76 -7.97 14.09
C ARG A 265 8.36 -7.71 14.66
N ILE A 266 7.60 -8.76 14.98
CA ILE A 266 6.26 -8.63 15.59
C ILE A 266 6.37 -8.04 17.00
N GLU A 267 7.39 -8.43 17.76
CA GLU A 267 7.63 -7.86 19.09
C GLU A 267 8.14 -6.42 18.99
N ALA A 268 8.99 -6.12 18.00
CA ALA A 268 9.40 -4.75 17.70
C ALA A 268 8.20 -3.88 17.34
N LEU A 269 7.32 -4.35 16.46
CA LEU A 269 6.08 -3.68 16.07
C LEU A 269 5.19 -3.38 17.29
N ARG A 270 5.02 -4.37 18.18
CA ARG A 270 4.24 -4.21 19.42
C ARG A 270 4.82 -3.11 20.32
N ARG A 271 6.14 -2.97 20.38
CA ARG A 271 6.82 -1.93 21.17
C ARG A 271 6.75 -0.56 20.49
N PHE A 272 6.92 -0.50 19.20
CA PHE A 272 6.70 0.74 18.43
C PHE A 272 5.26 1.25 18.55
N SER A 273 4.34 0.37 18.90
CA SER A 273 2.93 0.70 19.14
C SER A 273 2.69 1.40 20.49
N GLN A 274 3.66 1.41 21.38
CA GLN A 274 3.53 2.09 22.68
C GLN A 274 3.79 3.60 22.54
N PRO A 275 3.20 4.45 23.41
CA PRO A 275 3.58 5.85 23.47
C PRO A 275 5.09 6.00 23.66
N PRO A 276 5.75 6.91 22.93
CA PRO A 276 7.19 7.07 23.03
C PRO A 276 7.60 7.74 24.34
N VAL A 277 8.73 7.28 24.88
CA VAL A 277 9.47 7.98 25.93
C VAL A 277 10.47 8.89 25.22
N THR A 278 10.26 10.21 25.29
CA THR A 278 11.17 11.16 24.68
C THR A 278 12.45 11.30 25.50
N LEU A 279 13.60 11.22 24.83
CA LEU A 279 14.92 11.43 25.42
C LEU A 279 15.63 12.58 24.74
N GLU A 280 16.12 13.52 25.56
CA GLU A 280 17.06 14.55 25.13
C GLU A 280 18.48 13.97 25.06
N PRO A 281 19.41 14.61 24.32
CA PRO A 281 20.82 14.23 24.32
C PRO A 281 21.37 14.09 25.74
N GLY A 282 22.09 12.99 26.01
CA GLY A 282 22.53 12.59 27.36
C GLY A 282 21.57 11.67 28.09
N GLY A 283 20.35 11.48 27.57
CA GLY A 283 19.37 10.53 28.12
C GLY A 283 19.84 9.08 28.09
N SER A 284 19.18 8.23 28.90
CA SER A 284 19.58 6.81 29.04
C SER A 284 18.53 5.88 28.41
N LEU A 285 19.00 5.07 27.49
CA LEU A 285 18.28 3.94 26.87
C LEU A 285 18.44 2.71 27.77
N LEU A 286 17.34 2.06 28.08
CA LEU A 286 17.31 0.79 28.79
C LEU A 286 16.63 -0.26 27.88
N PRO A 287 17.27 -1.42 27.62
CA PRO A 287 16.61 -2.50 26.93
C PRO A 287 15.35 -2.91 27.67
N GLY A 288 14.20 -2.92 26.98
CA GLY A 288 12.94 -3.19 27.66
C GLY A 288 11.70 -2.94 26.78
N PRO A 289 10.54 -2.73 27.39
CA PRO A 289 9.28 -2.62 26.65
C PRO A 289 9.06 -1.24 25.99
N HIS A 290 9.95 -0.29 26.22
CA HIS A 290 9.73 1.10 25.82
C HIS A 290 10.05 1.36 24.36
N ARG A 291 9.22 2.20 23.71
CA ARG A 291 9.60 2.95 22.52
C ARG A 291 10.26 4.25 22.96
N TYR A 292 11.41 4.55 22.40
CA TYR A 292 12.10 5.79 22.64
C TYR A 292 12.02 6.69 21.43
N ARG A 293 11.77 7.99 21.67
CA ARG A 293 11.91 9.06 20.68
C ARG A 293 13.11 9.90 21.07
N LEU A 294 14.15 9.81 20.31
CA LEU A 294 15.40 10.55 20.53
C LEU A 294 15.27 11.92 19.87
N ALA A 295 15.35 13.00 20.65
CA ALA A 295 15.47 14.36 20.13
C ALA A 295 16.90 14.58 19.61
N LEU A 296 17.06 15.09 18.39
CA LEU A 296 18.34 15.26 17.76
C LEU A 296 18.72 16.75 17.69
N ASP A 297 19.99 17.04 17.95
CA ASP A 297 20.53 18.39 17.80
C ASP A 297 20.85 18.64 16.32
N ALA A 298 20.21 19.64 15.72
CA ALA A 298 20.46 20.02 14.33
C ALA A 298 21.88 20.59 14.09
N SER A 299 22.58 20.99 15.15
CA SER A 299 23.89 21.65 15.08
C SER A 299 25.08 20.71 15.29
N GLY A 300 24.84 19.46 15.76
CA GLY A 300 25.92 18.54 16.05
C GLY A 300 25.47 17.14 16.49
N PRO A 301 26.42 16.27 16.82
CA PRO A 301 26.11 14.88 17.18
C PRO A 301 25.35 14.79 18.51
N SER A 302 24.27 14.05 18.50
CA SER A 302 23.46 13.71 19.68
C SER A 302 23.93 12.39 20.28
N ARG A 303 24.08 12.33 21.60
CA ARG A 303 24.63 11.17 22.34
C ARG A 303 23.62 10.67 23.35
N PHE A 304 23.39 9.34 23.36
CA PHE A 304 22.47 8.68 24.29
C PHE A 304 23.18 7.51 24.95
N LEU A 305 23.00 7.36 26.27
CA LEU A 305 23.65 6.30 27.04
C LEU A 305 22.83 5.01 26.94
N LEU A 306 23.44 3.92 26.48
CA LEU A 306 22.82 2.58 26.52
C LEU A 306 23.32 1.84 27.73
N ARG A 307 22.43 1.49 28.68
CA ARG A 307 22.77 0.78 29.91
C ARG A 307 22.32 -0.67 29.83
N VAL A 308 23.25 -1.58 29.99
CA VAL A 308 23.05 -3.02 29.97
C VAL A 308 23.47 -3.61 31.31
N ALA A 309 22.49 -4.17 32.04
CA ALA A 309 22.74 -4.68 33.39
C ALA A 309 23.54 -6.00 33.38
N GLU A 310 23.26 -6.88 32.42
CA GLU A 310 23.86 -8.18 32.25
C GLU A 310 24.23 -8.41 30.77
N PRO A 311 25.22 -9.24 30.43
CA PRO A 311 25.54 -9.56 29.04
C PRO A 311 24.27 -10.01 28.30
N THR A 312 23.98 -9.42 27.16
CA THR A 312 22.75 -9.68 26.42
C THR A 312 22.94 -9.63 24.91
N ASP A 313 22.19 -10.42 24.20
CA ASP A 313 21.97 -10.26 22.77
C ASP A 313 20.86 -9.23 22.60
N LEU A 314 21.23 -8.01 22.21
CA LEU A 314 20.31 -6.87 22.06
C LEU A 314 19.75 -6.80 20.65
N LEU A 315 18.43 -6.78 20.54
CA LEU A 315 17.71 -6.42 19.33
C LEU A 315 17.41 -4.93 19.35
N LEU A 316 17.87 -4.22 18.34
CA LEU A 316 17.65 -2.78 18.13
C LEU A 316 16.94 -2.58 16.80
N TYR A 317 15.77 -1.96 16.82
CA TYR A 317 15.04 -1.55 15.62
C TYR A 317 14.93 -0.04 15.62
N THR A 318 15.20 0.58 14.47
CA THR A 318 15.17 2.04 14.28
C THR A 318 14.21 2.46 13.19
N GLN A 319 13.52 3.57 13.39
CA GLN A 319 12.57 4.16 12.44
C GLN A 319 13.22 4.39 11.08
N HIS A 320 14.44 4.91 11.07
CA HIS A 320 15.25 5.16 9.89
C HIS A 320 16.48 4.27 9.88
N ARG A 321 17.16 4.18 8.74
CA ARG A 321 18.41 3.47 8.63
C ARG A 321 19.52 4.16 9.44
N PRO A 322 20.37 3.41 10.15
CA PRO A 322 21.49 3.99 10.92
C PRO A 322 22.42 4.86 10.09
N GLU A 323 22.62 4.53 8.81
CA GLU A 323 23.49 5.25 7.89
C GLU A 323 23.03 6.68 7.60
N GLU A 324 21.71 6.94 7.59
CA GLU A 324 21.13 8.25 7.32
C GLU A 324 21.46 9.27 8.42
N PHE A 325 21.75 8.78 9.61
CA PHE A 325 22.14 9.57 10.78
C PHE A 325 23.60 9.33 11.20
N GLY A 326 24.39 8.65 10.39
CA GLY A 326 25.74 8.27 10.76
C GLY A 326 25.80 7.64 12.14
N ALA A 327 24.82 6.77 12.47
CA ALA A 327 24.63 6.20 13.79
C ALA A 327 25.79 5.26 14.15
N VAL A 328 26.36 5.46 15.33
CA VAL A 328 27.44 4.61 15.86
C VAL A 328 27.06 4.17 17.27
N LEU A 329 27.02 2.85 17.48
CA LEU A 329 26.93 2.27 18.81
C LEU A 329 28.35 1.92 19.27
N GLY A 330 28.78 2.41 20.43
CA GLY A 330 30.12 2.18 20.97
C GLY A 330 30.15 2.13 22.50
N GLY A 331 31.32 2.15 23.08
CA GLY A 331 31.51 2.11 24.51
C GLY A 331 31.72 0.67 25.03
N PHE A 332 31.22 0.35 26.21
CA PHE A 332 31.45 -0.95 26.91
C PHE A 332 32.92 -1.35 27.04
N GLY A 333 33.83 -0.36 27.12
CA GLY A 333 35.28 -0.60 27.15
C GLY A 333 35.88 -1.03 25.80
N ARG A 334 35.14 -0.88 24.71
CA ARG A 334 35.51 -1.20 23.31
C ARG A 334 35.26 0.01 22.42
N GLY A 335 35.77 -0.01 21.20
CA GLY A 335 35.45 1.00 20.18
C GLY A 335 34.02 0.89 19.63
N SER A 336 33.82 1.27 18.38
CA SER A 336 32.58 1.06 17.67
C SER A 336 32.20 -0.43 17.62
N LEU A 337 30.92 -0.71 17.80
CA LEU A 337 30.37 -2.06 17.76
C LEU A 337 29.55 -2.20 16.49
N GLU A 338 29.87 -3.22 15.72
CA GLU A 338 29.06 -3.62 14.58
C GLU A 338 28.00 -4.65 14.99
N PRO A 339 26.83 -4.65 14.36
CA PRO A 339 25.82 -5.68 14.60
C PRO A 339 26.35 -7.05 14.14
N THR A 340 26.06 -8.10 14.89
CA THR A 340 26.38 -9.48 14.51
C THR A 340 25.50 -9.99 13.38
N ALA A 341 24.30 -9.39 13.22
CA ALA A 341 23.41 -9.53 12.09
C ALA A 341 22.60 -8.25 11.95
N SER A 342 22.28 -7.87 10.73
CA SER A 342 21.37 -6.75 10.43
C SER A 342 20.41 -7.12 9.31
N GLN A 343 19.24 -6.51 9.33
CA GLN A 343 18.23 -6.67 8.30
C GLN A 343 17.61 -5.30 7.99
N ASP A 344 17.55 -5.01 6.70
CA ASP A 344 16.79 -3.89 6.17
C ASP A 344 15.33 -4.33 6.03
N PHE A 345 14.43 -3.62 6.69
CA PHE A 345 12.99 -3.79 6.57
C PHE A 345 12.39 -2.73 5.66
N GLY A 346 13.27 -1.93 5.01
CA GLY A 346 12.95 -0.74 4.28
C GLY A 346 11.76 -0.88 3.36
N GLY A 347 10.74 -0.15 3.74
CA GLY A 347 9.85 0.46 2.80
C GLY A 347 10.58 1.60 2.06
N PRO A 348 9.98 2.19 1.04
CA PRO A 348 10.54 3.33 0.34
C PRO A 348 10.78 4.47 1.35
N GLY A 349 11.99 5.02 1.33
CA GLY A 349 12.36 6.15 2.19
C GLY A 349 11.33 7.26 2.13
N HIS A 350 11.11 7.90 3.28
CA HIS A 350 10.12 8.98 3.46
C HIS A 350 10.51 10.21 2.65
N GLU A 351 10.21 10.24 1.35
CA GLU A 351 10.07 11.49 0.62
C GLU A 351 8.62 11.95 0.80
N HIS A 352 8.44 12.99 1.60
CA HIS A 352 7.15 13.61 1.86
C HIS A 352 6.64 14.33 0.63
N ASP A 353 5.98 13.64 -0.27
CA ASP A 353 4.99 14.27 -1.13
C ASP A 353 3.69 14.38 -0.32
N ALA A 354 3.51 15.53 0.31
CA ALA A 354 2.56 15.78 1.39
C ALA A 354 1.07 15.67 0.99
N SER A 355 0.75 15.29 -0.25
CA SER A 355 -0.65 15.34 -0.71
C SER A 355 -1.35 13.98 -0.74
N VAL A 356 -0.71 12.91 -1.22
CA VAL A 356 -1.28 11.55 -1.25
C VAL A 356 -0.28 10.58 -0.67
N SER A 357 -0.72 9.81 0.31
CA SER A 357 0.11 8.83 1.01
C SER A 357 -0.68 7.59 1.39
N SER A 358 0.04 6.57 1.83
CA SER A 358 -0.57 5.39 2.45
C SER A 358 -0.16 5.28 3.92
N VAL A 359 -1.10 4.78 4.73
CA VAL A 359 -0.88 4.50 6.16
C VAL A 359 -1.24 3.04 6.41
N GLY A 360 -0.23 2.22 6.68
CA GLY A 360 -0.40 0.86 7.14
C GLY A 360 -0.57 0.79 8.66
N ILE A 361 -1.47 -0.08 9.11
CA ILE A 361 -1.69 -0.40 10.54
C ILE A 361 -1.62 -1.90 10.69
N GLU A 362 -0.72 -2.38 11.53
CA GLU A 362 -0.67 -3.78 11.95
C GLU A 362 -0.83 -3.89 13.46
N ASP A 363 -1.67 -4.82 13.91
CA ASP A 363 -2.00 -4.98 15.33
C ASP A 363 -2.47 -6.42 15.60
N LEU A 364 -2.18 -6.94 16.81
CA LEU A 364 -2.54 -8.31 17.20
C LEU A 364 -3.75 -8.39 18.12
N ALA A 365 -4.24 -7.25 18.63
CA ALA A 365 -5.36 -7.23 19.57
C ALA A 365 -6.66 -7.63 18.86
N GLU A 366 -7.56 -8.29 19.59
CA GLU A 366 -8.91 -8.52 19.09
C GLU A 366 -9.70 -7.20 19.05
N LEU A 367 -10.49 -7.01 18.00
CA LEU A 367 -11.33 -5.84 17.80
C LEU A 367 -12.76 -6.04 18.32
N ASP A 368 -13.34 -4.97 18.84
CA ASP A 368 -14.77 -4.86 19.05
C ASP A 368 -15.44 -4.32 17.78
N ALA A 369 -16.35 -5.11 17.19
CA ALA A 369 -16.99 -4.77 15.93
C ALA A 369 -17.83 -3.47 16.03
N LYS A 370 -18.46 -3.19 17.18
CA LYS A 370 -19.27 -1.97 17.35
C LYS A 370 -18.39 -0.74 17.43
N ARG A 371 -17.27 -0.81 18.17
CA ARG A 371 -16.31 0.29 18.27
C ARG A 371 -15.67 0.58 16.92
N LEU A 372 -15.27 -0.46 16.18
CA LEU A 372 -14.69 -0.28 14.86
C LEU A 372 -15.68 0.38 13.89
N ASN A 373 -16.93 -0.08 13.84
CA ASN A 373 -17.95 0.52 12.99
C ASN A 373 -18.23 1.97 13.35
N ALA A 374 -18.26 2.31 14.64
CA ALA A 374 -18.44 3.68 15.09
C ALA A 374 -17.28 4.58 14.67
N TRP A 375 -16.04 4.14 14.89
CA TRP A 375 -14.84 4.88 14.49
C TRP A 375 -14.73 5.06 12.97
N LEU A 376 -14.96 3.99 12.20
CA LEU A 376 -14.96 4.08 10.72
C LEU A 376 -16.06 5.03 10.22
N GLY A 377 -17.25 4.99 10.83
CA GLY A 377 -18.33 5.91 10.50
C GLY A 377 -17.94 7.37 10.75
N GLU A 378 -17.32 7.68 11.88
CA GLU A 378 -16.81 9.01 12.20
C GLU A 378 -15.68 9.43 11.24
N LEU A 379 -14.73 8.53 10.97
CA LEU A 379 -13.63 8.75 10.03
C LEU A 379 -14.14 9.11 8.63
N LEU A 380 -15.13 8.37 8.13
CA LEU A 380 -15.74 8.63 6.83
C LEU A 380 -16.52 9.94 6.80
N GLN A 381 -17.24 10.28 7.85
CA GLN A 381 -17.99 11.55 7.94
C GLN A 381 -17.06 12.77 7.97
N THR A 382 -15.89 12.65 8.62
CA THR A 382 -14.96 13.77 8.83
C THR A 382 -13.87 13.86 7.76
N ARG A 383 -13.45 12.75 7.19
CA ARG A 383 -12.27 12.63 6.29
C ARG A 383 -12.55 11.77 5.06
N GLY A 384 -13.80 11.39 4.79
CA GLY A 384 -14.13 10.47 3.71
C GLY A 384 -13.72 10.93 2.32
N GLU A 385 -13.73 12.25 2.07
CA GLU A 385 -13.27 12.84 0.80
C GLU A 385 -11.75 12.71 0.61
N ASP A 386 -10.99 12.66 1.71
CA ASP A 386 -9.54 12.48 1.71
C ASP A 386 -9.12 11.02 1.68
N LEU A 387 -10.02 10.08 1.99
CA LEU A 387 -9.78 8.64 1.96
C LEU A 387 -10.15 8.08 0.58
N PHE A 388 -9.16 7.75 -0.24
CA PHE A 388 -9.39 7.21 -1.58
C PHE A 388 -9.64 5.71 -1.55
N ARG A 389 -8.85 4.98 -0.74
CA ARG A 389 -8.93 3.53 -0.64
C ARG A 389 -8.55 3.03 0.73
N CYS A 390 -9.18 1.94 1.14
CA CYS A 390 -8.71 1.17 2.28
C CYS A 390 -8.88 -0.32 2.02
N LYS A 391 -7.98 -1.12 2.57
CA LYS A 391 -8.03 -2.58 2.52
C LYS A 391 -7.48 -3.16 3.82
N GLY A 392 -7.99 -4.32 4.22
CA GLY A 392 -7.42 -4.97 5.39
C GLY A 392 -8.01 -6.31 5.75
N ILE A 393 -7.36 -6.91 6.74
CA ILE A 393 -7.81 -8.11 7.45
C ILE A 393 -8.05 -7.72 8.89
N LEU A 394 -9.15 -8.18 9.45
CA LEU A 394 -9.58 -7.85 10.79
C LEU A 394 -9.80 -9.12 11.61
N ASN A 395 -9.36 -9.07 12.87
CA ASN A 395 -9.55 -10.09 13.89
C ASN A 395 -10.53 -9.61 14.94
N PHE A 396 -11.78 -10.06 14.88
CA PHE A 396 -12.81 -9.68 15.82
C PHE A 396 -12.92 -10.66 16.99
N ARG A 397 -13.15 -10.12 18.17
CA ARG A 397 -13.44 -10.91 19.36
C ARG A 397 -14.64 -11.84 19.12
N GLY A 398 -14.45 -13.12 19.47
CA GLY A 398 -15.47 -14.15 19.33
C GLY A 398 -15.68 -14.66 17.91
N SER A 399 -14.97 -14.14 16.90
CA SER A 399 -15.01 -14.65 15.54
C SER A 399 -13.95 -15.73 15.34
N SER A 400 -14.36 -16.88 14.80
CA SER A 400 -13.43 -17.90 14.33
C SER A 400 -12.91 -17.63 12.92
N LYS A 401 -13.46 -16.62 12.22
CA LYS A 401 -13.11 -16.28 10.84
C LYS A 401 -12.38 -14.93 10.79
N ARG A 402 -11.49 -14.80 9.83
CA ARG A 402 -10.95 -13.53 9.40
C ARG A 402 -12.08 -12.72 8.76
N VAL A 403 -12.06 -11.42 8.94
CA VAL A 403 -12.93 -10.52 8.20
C VAL A 403 -12.06 -9.70 7.25
N VAL A 404 -12.41 -9.75 5.99
CA VAL A 404 -11.81 -8.95 4.95
C VAL A 404 -12.56 -7.64 4.86
N PHE A 405 -11.83 -6.55 4.80
CA PHE A 405 -12.33 -5.20 4.77
C PHE A 405 -11.74 -4.44 3.59
N GLN A 406 -12.57 -3.76 2.84
CA GLN A 406 -12.14 -2.92 1.72
C GLN A 406 -13.05 -1.71 1.57
N GLY A 407 -12.51 -0.64 1.03
CA GLY A 407 -13.25 0.57 0.76
C GLY A 407 -12.72 1.34 -0.43
N VAL A 408 -13.65 2.03 -1.08
CA VAL A 408 -13.40 2.98 -2.17
C VAL A 408 -14.14 4.26 -1.80
N HIS A 409 -13.40 5.32 -1.50
CA HIS A 409 -13.94 6.54 -0.89
C HIS A 409 -14.80 6.23 0.36
N MET A 410 -16.01 6.76 0.42
CA MET A 410 -16.92 6.60 1.56
C MET A 410 -17.62 5.24 1.62
N LEU A 411 -17.37 4.36 0.67
CA LEU A 411 -18.01 3.04 0.59
C LEU A 411 -17.12 1.98 1.18
N LEU A 412 -17.64 1.30 2.20
CA LEU A 412 -16.93 0.23 2.89
C LEU A 412 -17.69 -1.09 2.75
N GLU A 413 -16.96 -2.13 2.43
CA GLU A 413 -17.45 -3.51 2.43
C GLU A 413 -16.62 -4.35 3.40
N SER A 414 -17.29 -5.22 4.14
CA SER A 414 -16.63 -6.21 4.98
C SER A 414 -17.29 -7.57 4.80
N ASN A 415 -16.49 -8.60 4.57
CA ASN A 415 -16.96 -9.96 4.34
C ASN A 415 -16.19 -10.95 5.21
N ALA A 416 -16.91 -11.94 5.77
CA ALA A 416 -16.26 -13.03 6.45
C ALA A 416 -15.50 -13.88 5.41
N ASP A 417 -14.22 -14.08 5.68
CA ASP A 417 -13.34 -14.94 4.89
C ASP A 417 -13.24 -16.36 5.52
N ARG A 418 -12.15 -17.03 5.31
CA ARG A 418 -11.86 -18.34 5.89
C ARG A 418 -11.72 -18.29 7.42
N ALA A 419 -11.86 -19.44 8.05
CA ALA A 419 -11.47 -19.59 9.45
C ALA A 419 -9.94 -19.41 9.62
N TRP A 420 -9.53 -18.88 10.77
CA TRP A 420 -8.13 -18.90 11.20
C TRP A 420 -7.67 -20.35 11.30
N ARG A 421 -6.48 -20.66 10.80
CA ARG A 421 -5.90 -22.01 10.91
C ARG A 421 -5.51 -22.32 12.35
N PRO A 422 -5.56 -23.59 12.79
CA PRO A 422 -5.01 -23.95 14.10
C PRO A 422 -3.53 -23.54 14.20
N GLY A 423 -3.18 -22.79 15.25
CA GLY A 423 -1.83 -22.27 15.47
C GLY A 423 -1.47 -21.01 14.65
N GLU A 424 -2.35 -20.52 13.79
CA GLU A 424 -2.14 -19.25 13.06
C GLU A 424 -2.25 -18.06 14.04
N THR A 425 -1.23 -17.20 14.04
CA THR A 425 -1.31 -15.94 14.77
C THR A 425 -2.40 -15.06 14.17
N ARG A 426 -3.37 -14.66 15.00
CA ARG A 426 -4.42 -13.75 14.56
C ARG A 426 -3.91 -12.32 14.60
N PHE A 427 -4.22 -11.57 13.57
CA PHE A 427 -3.75 -10.19 13.41
C PHE A 427 -4.79 -9.31 12.73
N ASN A 428 -4.62 -8.00 12.89
CA ASN A 428 -5.25 -6.99 12.06
C ASN A 428 -4.18 -6.38 11.18
N ARG A 429 -4.49 -6.17 9.92
CA ARG A 429 -3.64 -5.47 8.98
C ARG A 429 -4.49 -4.63 8.07
N LEU A 430 -4.29 -3.31 8.09
CA LEU A 430 -5.06 -2.35 7.30
C LEU A 430 -4.12 -1.40 6.57
N VAL A 431 -4.50 -1.00 5.38
CA VAL A 431 -3.85 0.07 4.63
C VAL A 431 -4.91 1.10 4.26
N PHE A 432 -4.67 2.35 4.62
CA PHE A 432 -5.44 3.51 4.19
C PHE A 432 -4.61 4.26 3.15
N ILE A 433 -5.21 4.63 2.03
CA ILE A 433 -4.59 5.41 0.96
C ILE A 433 -5.45 6.65 0.77
N GLY A 434 -4.83 7.83 0.81
CA GLY A 434 -5.58 9.06 0.72
C GLY A 434 -4.71 10.32 0.79
N ARG A 435 -5.38 11.45 0.88
CA ARG A 435 -4.77 12.78 0.92
C ARG A 435 -4.66 13.27 2.36
N ASN A 436 -3.52 13.88 2.71
CA ASN A 436 -3.29 14.47 4.04
C ASN A 436 -3.63 13.52 5.20
N LEU A 437 -3.25 12.25 5.08
CA LEU A 437 -3.53 11.26 6.11
C LEU A 437 -2.69 11.55 7.37
N ASP A 438 -3.38 11.63 8.50
CA ASP A 438 -2.76 11.72 9.83
C ASP A 438 -2.57 10.30 10.38
N ARG A 439 -1.34 9.78 10.27
CA ARG A 439 -0.97 8.44 10.74
C ARG A 439 -1.26 8.25 12.22
N GLU A 440 -0.94 9.25 13.03
CA GLU A 440 -1.09 9.15 14.49
C GLU A 440 -2.56 9.08 14.89
N ALA A 441 -3.40 9.92 14.28
CA ALA A 441 -4.84 9.89 14.47
C ALA A 441 -5.46 8.56 14.00
N LEU A 442 -5.05 8.03 12.84
CA LEU A 442 -5.54 6.75 12.32
C LEU A 442 -5.15 5.58 13.23
N VAL A 443 -3.90 5.50 13.67
CA VAL A 443 -3.43 4.44 14.56
C VAL A 443 -4.09 4.53 15.93
N THR A 444 -4.23 5.72 16.50
CA THR A 444 -4.87 5.93 17.80
C THR A 444 -6.36 5.58 17.74
N GLY A 445 -7.06 6.04 16.71
CA GLY A 445 -8.47 5.73 16.50
C GLY A 445 -8.70 4.23 16.31
N PHE A 446 -7.87 3.56 15.51
CA PHE A 446 -7.94 2.11 15.34
C PHE A 446 -7.75 1.36 16.67
N ARG A 447 -6.77 1.75 17.48
CA ARG A 447 -6.49 1.12 18.78
C ARG A 447 -7.62 1.34 19.79
N SER A 448 -8.35 2.43 19.71
CA SER A 448 -9.53 2.64 20.55
C SER A 448 -10.62 1.58 20.33
N CYS A 449 -10.54 0.85 19.20
CA CYS A 449 -11.46 -0.21 18.82
C CYS A 449 -11.09 -1.58 19.41
N HIS A 450 -9.99 -1.70 20.15
CA HIS A 450 -9.61 -2.97 20.80
C HIS A 450 -10.73 -3.43 21.74
N ALA A 451 -10.96 -4.72 21.71
CA ALA A 451 -11.86 -5.38 22.64
C ALA A 451 -11.17 -5.44 24.00
N GLY A 452 -11.63 -4.69 24.99
CA GLY A 452 -11.09 -4.57 26.34
C GLY A 452 -11.08 -5.87 27.13
#